data_8f766973b2c4766682bc46ddf69e5972
#
_entry.id   8f766973b2c4766682bc46ddf69e5972
#
_cell.length_a   1.000
_cell.length_b   1.000
_cell.length_c   1.000
_cell.angle_alpha   90.00
_cell.angle_beta   90.00
_cell.angle_gamma   90.00
#
_symmetry.space_group_name_H-M   'P 1'
#
loop_
_entity.id
_entity.type
_entity.pdbx_description
1 polymer ?
#
loop_
_entity_poly.entity_id
_entity_poly.type
_entity_poly.pdbx_seq_one_letter_code
_entity_poly.pdbx_strand_id
1 'polypeptide(L)'
;VSPRQYKEFAIHIGSKPDGTGGVHPHIIDRSYLMGGLQHVADQFVDSASSRVAQIIVKHNTSSSGNFARIMGINNIDTVLNTDLDYKCNTHNPIVITIDNSKILSMLTGRYYRTNPDGIDYLVHPNDTFLIGKTIYLFSPMTCASAAHGHGICKRCYGELAYINSNLKVGK
;
A
#
# COMPACT_ATOMS: atom_id res chain seq x y z
N VAL A 1 -26.55 6.26 10.67
CA VAL A 1 -26.04 7.07 9.54
C VAL A 1 -24.79 7.79 10.05
N SER A 2 -23.66 7.66 9.34
CA SER A 2 -22.44 8.36 9.76
C SER A 2 -22.59 9.87 9.48
N PRO A 3 -22.00 10.75 10.30
CA PRO A 3 -22.02 12.20 10.06
C PRO A 3 -21.46 12.58 8.68
N ARG A 4 -20.50 11.79 8.16
CA ARG A 4 -19.93 11.97 6.85
C ARG A 4 -20.95 11.71 5.73
N GLN A 5 -21.70 10.61 5.81
CA GLN A 5 -22.76 10.29 4.83
C GLN A 5 -23.85 11.36 4.82
N TYR A 6 -24.26 11.84 5.99
CA TYR A 6 -25.23 12.92 6.09
C TYR A 6 -24.72 14.19 5.41
N LYS A 7 -23.48 14.57 5.67
CA LYS A 7 -22.83 15.76 5.13
C LYS A 7 -22.63 15.69 3.61
N GLU A 8 -22.22 14.52 3.08
CA GLU A 8 -21.91 14.32 1.67
C GLU A 8 -23.16 14.14 0.81
N PHE A 9 -24.20 13.50 1.32
CA PHE A 9 -25.39 13.17 0.53
C PHE A 9 -26.59 14.06 0.78
N ALA A 10 -26.79 14.54 2.01
CA ALA A 10 -27.96 15.34 2.33
C ALA A 10 -27.72 16.85 2.22
N ILE A 11 -26.50 17.30 2.51
CA ILE A 11 -26.15 18.74 2.50
C ILE A 11 -25.28 19.09 1.28
N HIS A 12 -24.66 18.09 0.65
CA HIS A 12 -23.69 18.34 -0.42
C HIS A 12 -24.34 19.05 -1.62
N ILE A 13 -23.79 20.20 -1.92
CA ILE A 13 -24.07 21.04 -3.08
C ILE A 13 -22.75 21.31 -3.80
N GLY A 14 -22.78 21.73 -5.03
CA GLY A 14 -21.59 22.11 -5.80
C GLY A 14 -21.36 21.25 -7.02
N SER A 15 -20.14 21.21 -7.48
CA SER A 15 -19.73 20.47 -8.68
C SER A 15 -19.65 18.97 -8.44
N LYS A 16 -20.02 18.21 -9.45
CA LYS A 16 -19.97 16.74 -9.45
C LYS A 16 -18.87 16.23 -10.38
N PRO A 17 -18.15 15.16 -10.03
CA PRO A 17 -17.13 14.57 -10.89
C PRO A 17 -17.74 14.00 -12.18
N ASP A 18 -17.03 14.19 -13.30
CA ASP A 18 -17.43 13.70 -14.63
C ASP A 18 -16.92 12.27 -14.95
N GLY A 19 -16.05 11.73 -14.08
CA GLY A 19 -15.47 10.40 -14.24
C GLY A 19 -14.20 10.35 -15.10
N THR A 20 -13.81 11.44 -15.71
CA THR A 20 -12.56 11.54 -16.49
C THR A 20 -11.41 12.19 -15.68
N GLY A 21 -11.68 12.51 -14.43
CA GLY A 21 -10.79 13.26 -13.54
C GLY A 21 -11.09 14.75 -13.48
N GLY A 22 -12.10 15.21 -14.22
CA GLY A 22 -12.63 16.55 -14.18
C GLY A 22 -13.94 16.66 -13.39
N VAL A 23 -14.61 17.79 -13.57
CA VAL A 23 -15.93 18.07 -12.98
C VAL A 23 -16.90 18.56 -14.04
N HIS A 24 -18.18 18.23 -13.85
CA HIS A 24 -19.22 18.77 -14.70
C HIS A 24 -19.29 20.30 -14.59
N PRO A 25 -19.51 21.01 -15.72
CA PRO A 25 -19.63 22.48 -15.72
C PRO A 25 -20.88 22.98 -15.00
N HIS A 26 -21.91 22.13 -14.89
CA HIS A 26 -23.14 22.45 -14.17
C HIS A 26 -22.95 22.25 -12.67
N ILE A 27 -23.29 23.28 -11.91
CA ILE A 27 -23.17 23.31 -10.45
C ILE A 27 -24.55 23.16 -9.84
N ILE A 28 -24.72 22.22 -8.93
CA ILE A 28 -25.95 22.05 -8.15
C ILE A 28 -25.92 23.05 -7.00
N ASP A 29 -26.84 24.01 -6.98
CA ASP A 29 -26.86 25.12 -6.04
C ASP A 29 -27.68 24.85 -4.76
N ARG A 30 -28.44 23.74 -4.73
CA ARG A 30 -29.33 23.40 -3.61
C ARG A 30 -29.03 22.02 -3.03
N SER A 31 -29.06 21.94 -1.70
CA SER A 31 -29.01 20.66 -1.00
C SER A 31 -30.36 19.93 -1.09
N TYR A 32 -30.35 18.61 -0.89
CA TYR A 32 -31.59 17.82 -0.80
C TYR A 32 -32.53 18.32 0.32
N LEU A 33 -32.00 18.86 1.39
CA LEU A 33 -32.79 19.46 2.49
C LEU A 33 -33.46 20.78 2.11
N MET A 34 -32.92 21.49 1.13
CA MET A 34 -33.42 22.79 0.65
C MET A 34 -34.33 22.66 -0.59
N GLY A 35 -34.86 21.47 -0.83
CA GLY A 35 -35.75 21.20 -1.94
C GLY A 35 -35.22 20.25 -3.00
N GLY A 36 -33.94 19.87 -2.88
CA GLY A 36 -33.31 18.86 -3.74
C GLY A 36 -33.09 19.30 -5.19
N LEU A 37 -33.03 18.31 -6.08
CA LEU A 37 -32.79 18.51 -7.50
C LEU A 37 -34.05 19.04 -8.21
N GLN A 38 -34.06 20.32 -8.56
CA GLN A 38 -35.24 20.97 -9.15
C GLN A 38 -35.17 21.02 -10.68
N HIS A 39 -33.98 21.02 -11.26
CA HIS A 39 -33.81 21.07 -12.71
C HIS A 39 -33.45 19.71 -13.28
N VAL A 40 -33.88 19.47 -14.51
CA VAL A 40 -33.51 18.23 -15.25
C VAL A 40 -31.99 18.10 -15.38
N ALA A 41 -31.28 19.21 -15.52
CA ALA A 41 -29.81 19.25 -15.55
C ALA A 41 -29.19 18.74 -14.24
N ASP A 42 -29.76 19.12 -13.08
CA ASP A 42 -29.30 18.65 -11.77
C ASP A 42 -29.42 17.13 -11.64
N GLN A 43 -30.59 16.61 -12.04
CA GLN A 43 -30.83 15.15 -12.02
C GLN A 43 -29.91 14.39 -12.95
N PHE A 44 -29.68 14.95 -14.16
CA PHE A 44 -28.80 14.33 -15.14
C PHE A 44 -27.36 14.25 -14.61
N VAL A 45 -26.82 15.36 -14.11
CA VAL A 45 -25.44 15.44 -13.59
C VAL A 45 -25.27 14.56 -12.37
N ASP A 46 -26.20 14.56 -11.44
CA ASP A 46 -26.15 13.72 -10.24
C ASP A 46 -26.22 12.22 -10.59
N SER A 47 -27.13 11.84 -11.48
CA SER A 47 -27.28 10.45 -11.95
C SER A 47 -26.05 9.98 -12.72
N ALA A 48 -25.50 10.80 -13.61
CA ALA A 48 -24.31 10.48 -14.37
C ALA A 48 -23.10 10.27 -13.45
N SER A 49 -22.86 11.22 -12.55
CA SER A 49 -21.78 11.14 -11.56
C SER A 49 -21.90 9.91 -10.66
N SER A 50 -23.10 9.61 -10.17
CA SER A 50 -23.36 8.42 -9.33
C SER A 50 -23.10 7.12 -10.06
N ARG A 51 -23.50 7.00 -11.35
CA ARG A 51 -23.21 5.81 -12.16
C ARG A 51 -21.71 5.62 -12.37
N VAL A 52 -21.01 6.69 -12.71
CA VAL A 52 -19.56 6.66 -12.90
C VAL A 52 -18.86 6.23 -11.61
N ALA A 53 -19.23 6.80 -10.48
CA ALA A 53 -18.68 6.43 -9.19
C ALA A 53 -18.88 4.94 -8.88
N GLN A 54 -20.09 4.40 -9.14
CA GLN A 54 -20.35 2.96 -8.94
C GLN A 54 -19.55 2.07 -9.89
N ILE A 55 -19.38 2.44 -11.15
CA ILE A 55 -18.59 1.68 -12.13
C ILE A 55 -17.14 1.66 -11.68
N ILE A 56 -16.56 2.81 -11.31
CA ILE A 56 -15.18 2.91 -10.85
C ILE A 56 -14.96 2.04 -9.61
N VAL A 57 -15.83 2.14 -8.60
CA VAL A 57 -15.73 1.35 -7.38
C VAL A 57 -15.79 -0.15 -7.67
N LYS A 58 -16.76 -0.59 -8.46
CA LYS A 58 -16.91 -2.02 -8.81
C LYS A 58 -15.74 -2.54 -9.63
N HIS A 59 -15.29 -1.78 -10.64
CA HIS A 59 -14.15 -2.17 -11.47
C HIS A 59 -12.86 -2.24 -10.65
N ASN A 60 -12.56 -1.23 -9.85
CA ASN A 60 -11.36 -1.20 -9.03
C ASN A 60 -11.36 -2.31 -7.98
N THR A 61 -12.50 -2.59 -7.35
CA THR A 61 -12.63 -3.70 -6.39
C THR A 61 -12.37 -5.05 -7.06
N SER A 62 -12.95 -5.28 -8.24
CA SER A 62 -12.73 -6.51 -9.00
C SER A 62 -11.27 -6.66 -9.44
N SER A 63 -10.68 -5.60 -9.99
CA SER A 63 -9.29 -5.61 -10.46
C SER A 63 -8.30 -5.82 -9.30
N SER A 64 -8.49 -5.13 -8.18
CA SER A 64 -7.63 -5.28 -7.00
C SER A 64 -7.75 -6.68 -6.38
N GLY A 65 -8.98 -7.24 -6.32
CA GLY A 65 -9.22 -8.58 -5.84
C GLY A 65 -8.57 -9.65 -6.73
N ASN A 66 -8.68 -9.51 -8.05
CA ASN A 66 -8.01 -10.40 -9.00
C ASN A 66 -6.48 -10.31 -8.89
N PHE A 67 -5.93 -9.10 -8.79
CA PHE A 67 -4.51 -8.89 -8.58
C PHE A 67 -4.02 -9.55 -7.28
N ALA A 68 -4.73 -9.34 -6.17
CA ALA A 68 -4.39 -9.97 -4.90
C ALA A 68 -4.44 -11.50 -4.97
N ARG A 69 -5.42 -12.07 -5.70
CA ARG A 69 -5.51 -13.51 -5.94
C ARG A 69 -4.32 -14.03 -6.74
N ILE A 70 -3.96 -13.38 -7.84
CA ILE A 70 -2.81 -13.76 -8.68
C ILE A 70 -1.53 -13.71 -7.86
N MET A 71 -1.32 -12.64 -7.10
CA MET A 71 -0.15 -12.51 -6.21
C MET A 71 -0.13 -13.60 -5.14
N GLY A 72 -1.29 -13.94 -4.56
CA GLY A 72 -1.39 -15.04 -3.59
C GLY A 72 -1.04 -16.39 -4.18
N ILE A 73 -1.51 -16.69 -5.40
CA ILE A 73 -1.21 -17.96 -6.10
C ILE A 73 0.28 -18.02 -6.44
N ASN A 74 0.86 -16.96 -6.99
CA ASN A 74 2.27 -16.93 -7.36
C ASN A 74 3.22 -17.06 -6.15
N ASN A 75 2.76 -16.69 -4.96
CA ASN A 75 3.55 -16.77 -3.74
C ASN A 75 3.16 -17.94 -2.81
N ILE A 76 2.33 -18.87 -3.29
CA ILE A 76 1.82 -19.96 -2.44
C ILE A 76 2.93 -20.86 -1.89
N ASP A 77 3.97 -21.08 -2.70
CA ASP A 77 5.13 -21.90 -2.38
C ASP A 77 6.25 -21.11 -1.70
N THR A 78 6.06 -19.79 -1.56
CA THR A 78 7.06 -18.94 -0.91
C THR A 78 6.88 -19.00 0.60
N VAL A 79 7.78 -19.69 1.27
CA VAL A 79 7.77 -19.90 2.72
C VAL A 79 8.98 -19.24 3.38
N LEU A 80 8.92 -19.03 4.68
CA LEU A 80 10.08 -18.65 5.46
C LEU A 80 10.94 -19.87 5.74
N ASN A 81 12.27 -19.67 5.75
CA ASN A 81 13.19 -20.70 6.19
C ASN A 81 12.96 -20.98 7.67
N THR A 82 12.92 -22.27 8.05
CA THR A 82 12.70 -22.71 9.42
C THR A 82 13.91 -22.48 10.30
N ASP A 83 15.11 -22.44 9.73
CA ASP A 83 16.34 -22.17 10.46
C ASP A 83 16.43 -20.67 10.80
N LEU A 84 16.43 -20.38 12.11
CA LEU A 84 16.48 -19.00 12.66
C LEU A 84 17.84 -18.35 12.44
N ASP A 85 18.90 -19.12 12.44
CA ASP A 85 20.28 -18.63 12.36
C ASP A 85 20.79 -18.56 10.93
N TYR A 86 20.03 -19.09 9.98
CA TYR A 86 20.44 -19.12 8.58
C TYR A 86 20.49 -17.72 7.98
N LYS A 87 21.67 -17.36 7.47
CA LYS A 87 21.92 -16.09 6.76
C LYS A 87 22.23 -16.40 5.30
N CYS A 88 21.44 -15.87 4.39
CA CYS A 88 21.54 -16.17 2.97
C CYS A 88 22.75 -15.54 2.25
N ASN A 89 23.60 -14.80 2.91
CA ASN A 89 24.77 -14.12 2.34
C ASN A 89 24.48 -13.44 0.98
N THR A 90 23.34 -12.78 0.87
CA THR A 90 22.99 -12.07 -0.37
C THR A 90 24.02 -10.97 -0.67
N HIS A 91 24.51 -10.94 -1.90
CA HIS A 91 25.43 -9.92 -2.40
C HIS A 91 24.72 -8.77 -3.10
N ASN A 92 23.38 -8.83 -3.24
CA ASN A 92 22.57 -7.84 -3.94
C ASN A 92 21.52 -7.18 -3.02
N PRO A 93 21.91 -6.39 -2.02
CA PRO A 93 20.96 -5.61 -1.23
C PRO A 93 20.34 -4.50 -2.08
N ILE A 94 19.15 -4.08 -1.71
CA ILE A 94 18.47 -2.95 -2.37
C ILE A 94 19.06 -1.65 -1.81
N VAL A 95 19.53 -0.76 -2.69
CA VAL A 95 20.05 0.55 -2.29
C VAL A 95 18.90 1.54 -2.18
N ILE A 96 18.70 2.10 -1.00
CA ILE A 96 17.63 3.07 -0.73
C ILE A 96 18.19 4.28 -0.01
N THR A 97 17.80 5.49 -0.44
CA THR A 97 18.05 6.74 0.29
C THR A 97 16.84 7.09 1.14
N ILE A 98 17.05 7.43 2.39
CA ILE A 98 15.99 7.78 3.34
C ILE A 98 15.82 9.30 3.34
N ASP A 99 14.88 9.82 2.56
CA ASP A 99 14.69 11.27 2.41
C ASP A 99 13.86 11.88 3.57
N ASN A 100 12.97 11.09 4.19
CA ASN A 100 12.08 11.60 5.21
C ASN A 100 11.71 10.56 6.29
N SER A 101 11.12 11.03 7.37
CA SER A 101 10.69 10.19 8.50
C SER A 101 9.59 9.17 8.12
N LYS A 102 8.81 9.44 7.07
CA LYS A 102 7.79 8.50 6.59
C LYS A 102 8.43 7.25 5.96
N ILE A 103 9.50 7.43 5.17
CA ILE A 103 10.27 6.31 4.63
C ILE A 103 10.91 5.52 5.77
N LEU A 104 11.52 6.21 6.75
CA LEU A 104 12.11 5.55 7.91
C LEU A 104 11.08 4.69 8.65
N SER A 105 9.88 5.19 8.89
CA SER A 105 8.82 4.41 9.56
C SER A 105 8.38 3.18 8.77
N MET A 106 8.38 3.25 7.43
CA MET A 106 8.07 2.09 6.57
C MET A 106 9.16 1.03 6.56
N LEU A 107 10.40 1.40 6.85
CA LEU A 107 11.54 0.49 6.89
C LEU A 107 11.81 -0.09 8.28
N THR A 108 11.10 0.37 9.30
CA THR A 108 11.25 -0.12 10.68
C THR A 108 11.10 -1.64 10.75
N GLY A 109 11.99 -2.31 11.48
CA GLY A 109 12.03 -3.76 11.60
C GLY A 109 12.71 -4.48 10.42
N ARG A 110 13.28 -3.75 9.47
CA ARG A 110 14.11 -4.32 8.39
C ARG A 110 15.58 -4.26 8.74
N TYR A 111 16.34 -5.22 8.24
CA TYR A 111 17.80 -5.22 8.39
C TYR A 111 18.44 -4.42 7.26
N TYR A 112 19.51 -3.70 7.59
CA TYR A 112 20.28 -2.91 6.64
C TYR A 112 21.77 -2.97 6.93
N ARG A 113 22.57 -2.54 5.96
CA ARG A 113 24.01 -2.26 6.11
C ARG A 113 24.31 -0.84 5.67
N THR A 114 25.31 -0.25 6.27
CA THR A 114 25.85 1.04 5.81
C THR A 114 26.81 0.86 4.63
N ASN A 115 27.57 -0.25 4.64
CA ASN A 115 28.47 -0.64 3.56
C ASN A 115 28.11 -2.05 3.06
N PRO A 116 28.38 -2.42 1.79
CA PRO A 116 28.02 -3.72 1.23
C PRO A 116 28.52 -4.91 2.04
N ASP A 117 29.76 -4.81 2.58
CA ASP A 117 30.41 -5.87 3.36
C ASP A 117 30.39 -5.62 4.88
N GLY A 118 29.55 -4.67 5.32
CA GLY A 118 29.48 -4.25 6.72
C GLY A 118 28.63 -5.16 7.61
N ILE A 119 28.51 -4.73 8.86
CA ILE A 119 27.69 -5.38 9.89
C ILE A 119 26.20 -5.06 9.60
N ASP A 120 25.34 -6.02 9.95
CA ASP A 120 23.89 -5.86 9.82
C ASP A 120 23.32 -5.14 11.03
N TYR A 121 22.53 -4.13 10.75
CA TYR A 121 21.81 -3.36 11.75
C TYR A 121 20.31 -3.50 11.51
N LEU A 122 19.51 -3.41 12.58
CA LEU A 122 18.05 -3.33 12.50
C LEU A 122 17.64 -1.85 12.46
N VAL A 123 16.69 -1.50 11.59
CA VAL A 123 16.12 -0.15 11.55
C VAL A 123 15.15 0.01 12.71
N HIS A 124 15.42 0.94 13.60
CA HIS A 124 14.52 1.32 14.69
C HIS A 124 13.73 2.60 14.35
N PRO A 125 12.54 2.80 14.94
CA PRO A 125 11.73 4.00 14.69
C PRO A 125 12.44 5.31 15.03
N ASN A 126 13.38 5.24 15.98
CA ASN A 126 14.10 6.40 16.51
C ASN A 126 15.42 6.71 15.76
N ASP A 127 15.76 5.95 14.73
CA ASP A 127 17.02 6.10 13.99
C ASP A 127 17.00 7.29 13.03
N THR A 128 16.64 8.46 13.53
CA THR A 128 16.56 9.71 12.74
C THR A 128 17.88 10.10 12.08
N PHE A 129 19.01 9.59 12.58
CA PHE A 129 20.34 9.81 11.99
C PHE A 129 20.53 9.15 10.61
N LEU A 130 19.61 8.26 10.22
CA LEU A 130 19.59 7.63 8.89
C LEU A 130 18.95 8.52 7.81
N ILE A 131 18.23 9.59 8.21
CA ILE A 131 17.60 10.51 7.25
C ILE A 131 18.70 11.24 6.48
N GLY A 132 18.59 11.27 5.16
CA GLY A 132 19.59 11.81 4.24
C GLY A 132 20.71 10.83 3.87
N LYS A 133 20.72 9.60 4.42
CA LYS A 133 21.73 8.58 4.11
C LYS A 133 21.22 7.52 3.16
N THR A 134 22.13 6.99 2.36
CA THR A 134 21.90 5.83 1.51
C THR A 134 22.30 4.57 2.28
N ILE A 135 21.39 3.60 2.33
CA ILE A 135 21.59 2.32 3.01
C ILE A 135 21.38 1.14 2.07
N TYR A 136 21.97 0.02 2.41
CA TYR A 136 21.83 -1.27 1.73
C TYR A 136 20.82 -2.12 2.50
N LEU A 137 19.58 -2.17 2.00
CA LEU A 137 18.44 -2.82 2.65
C LEU A 137 18.34 -4.29 2.24
N PHE A 138 18.12 -5.18 3.20
CA PHE A 138 17.77 -6.58 2.92
C PHE A 138 16.31 -6.71 2.58
N SER A 139 16.03 -7.49 1.53
CA SER A 139 14.68 -7.69 1.01
C SER A 139 14.41 -9.16 0.71
N PRO A 140 13.16 -9.63 0.88
CA PRO A 140 12.74 -10.94 0.39
C PRO A 140 13.00 -11.14 -1.10
N MET A 141 12.91 -10.06 -1.90
CA MET A 141 13.07 -10.10 -3.35
C MET A 141 14.49 -10.43 -3.80
N THR A 142 15.49 -10.11 -2.96
CA THR A 142 16.92 -10.35 -3.26
C THR A 142 17.53 -11.43 -2.39
N CYS A 143 16.68 -12.25 -1.76
CA CYS A 143 17.13 -13.31 -0.87
C CYS A 143 17.73 -14.47 -1.65
N ALA A 144 19.02 -14.75 -1.50
CA ALA A 144 19.69 -15.86 -2.14
C ALA A 144 19.13 -17.24 -1.72
N SER A 145 18.65 -17.36 -0.47
CA SER A 145 18.03 -18.59 0.02
C SER A 145 16.74 -18.94 -0.75
N ALA A 146 15.93 -17.95 -1.09
CA ALA A 146 14.72 -18.16 -1.88
C ALA A 146 15.03 -18.68 -3.29
N ALA A 147 16.09 -18.16 -3.92
CA ALA A 147 16.54 -18.61 -5.24
C ALA A 147 16.99 -20.09 -5.26
N HIS A 148 17.44 -20.64 -4.14
CA HIS A 148 17.84 -22.03 -4.00
C HIS A 148 16.76 -22.96 -3.44
N GLY A 149 15.50 -22.50 -3.35
CA GLY A 149 14.37 -23.31 -2.87
C GLY A 149 14.31 -23.53 -1.35
N HIS A 150 15.18 -22.89 -0.58
CA HIS A 150 15.21 -23.03 0.89
C HIS A 150 14.26 -22.07 1.63
N GLY A 151 13.41 -21.35 0.91
CA GLY A 151 12.57 -20.32 1.48
C GLY A 151 13.30 -18.99 1.75
N ILE A 152 12.55 -17.98 2.15
CA ILE A 152 13.11 -16.66 2.46
C ILE A 152 13.75 -16.71 3.85
N CYS A 153 15.01 -16.30 3.98
CA CYS A 153 15.64 -16.23 5.28
C CYS A 153 15.00 -15.11 6.14
N LYS A 154 14.97 -15.33 7.44
CA LYS A 154 14.33 -14.41 8.38
C LYS A 154 14.97 -13.02 8.39
N ARG A 155 16.28 -12.94 8.15
CA ARG A 155 17.00 -11.67 8.02
C ARG A 155 16.50 -10.83 6.84
N CYS A 156 16.31 -11.41 5.67
CA CYS A 156 15.78 -10.70 4.50
C CYS A 156 14.30 -10.35 4.68
N TYR A 157 13.55 -11.16 5.43
CA TYR A 157 12.15 -10.87 5.73
C TYR A 157 11.99 -9.76 6.78
N GLY A 158 12.89 -9.70 7.75
CA GLY A 158 12.89 -8.71 8.83
C GLY A 158 12.47 -9.27 10.18
N GLU A 159 12.34 -8.40 11.17
CA GLU A 159 12.06 -8.74 12.58
C GLU A 159 10.75 -9.52 12.77
N LEU A 160 9.72 -9.24 11.95
CA LEU A 160 8.44 -9.97 12.00
C LEU A 160 8.58 -11.48 11.85
N ALA A 161 9.60 -11.96 11.13
CA ALA A 161 9.85 -13.39 10.99
C ALA A 161 10.32 -14.05 12.30
N TYR A 162 10.91 -13.30 13.20
CA TYR A 162 11.32 -13.79 14.52
C TYR A 162 10.16 -13.80 15.52
N ILE A 163 9.19 -12.89 15.35
CA ILE A 163 8.00 -12.81 16.20
C ILE A 163 7.00 -13.90 15.83
N ASN A 164 6.82 -14.16 14.54
CA ASN A 164 5.86 -15.14 14.05
C ASN A 164 6.44 -15.96 12.90
N SER A 165 6.91 -17.18 13.22
CA SER A 165 7.49 -18.10 12.24
C SER A 165 6.48 -18.69 11.25
N ASN A 166 5.18 -18.56 11.52
CA ASN A 166 4.10 -19.07 10.65
C ASN A 166 3.62 -18.02 9.62
N LEU A 167 4.28 -16.88 9.53
CA LEU A 167 3.94 -15.88 8.53
C LEU A 167 4.13 -16.46 7.12
N LYS A 168 3.08 -16.34 6.32
CA LYS A 168 3.16 -16.61 4.88
C LYS A 168 3.54 -15.33 4.16
N VAL A 169 4.44 -15.46 3.21
CA VAL A 169 4.83 -14.33 2.35
C VAL A 169 3.64 -13.95 1.48
N GLY A 170 3.32 -12.64 1.43
CA GLY A 170 2.23 -12.14 0.60
C GLY A 170 0.86 -12.07 1.30
N LYS A 171 0.82 -12.20 2.63
CA LYS A 171 -0.39 -11.94 3.43
C LYS A 171 -0.25 -10.67 4.24
#